data_9bf5ccddc4ccc25d051242233025b078
#
_entry.id   9bf5ccddc4ccc25d051242233025b078
#
_cell.length_a   1.000
_cell.length_b   1.000
_cell.length_c   1.000
_cell.angle_alpha   90.00
_cell.angle_beta   90.00
_cell.angle_gamma   90.00
#
_symmetry.space_group_name_H-M   'P 1'
#
loop_
_entity.id
_entity.type
_entity.pdbx_description
1 polymer ?
#
loop_
_entity_poly.entity_id
_entity_poly.type
_entity_poly.pdbx_seq_one_letter_code
_entity_poly.pdbx_strand_id
1 'polypeptide(L)'
;IMGYSLAGLFALWACARRTDIFAGAASCSGSLWYPEFIHFLRSEHGINGKRIYLSLGGKEANTPNKLMATVADCTKEAAEILKKENTVKYEMNPGGHFADSGKRLAKAVRWIAGYGK
;
A
#
# COMPACT_ATOMS: atom_id res chain seq x y z
N ILE A 1 -4.47 10.31 2.34
CA ILE A 1 -5.52 9.38 1.89
C ILE A 1 -5.20 7.96 2.33
N MET A 2 -6.21 7.19 2.67
CA MET A 2 -6.03 5.84 3.18
C MET A 2 -7.14 4.93 2.70
N GLY A 3 -6.81 3.68 2.44
CA GLY A 3 -7.81 2.69 2.06
C GLY A 3 -7.38 1.26 2.35
N TYR A 4 -8.35 0.37 2.36
CA TYR A 4 -8.18 -1.06 2.59
C TYR A 4 -8.62 -1.82 1.34
N SER A 5 -7.87 -2.85 0.94
CA SER A 5 -8.22 -3.68 -0.21
C SER A 5 -8.22 -2.87 -1.52
N LEU A 6 -9.31 -2.84 -2.27
CA LEU A 6 -9.41 -2.05 -3.49
C LEU A 6 -9.24 -0.56 -3.20
N ALA A 7 -9.76 -0.08 -2.08
CA ALA A 7 -9.56 1.29 -1.65
C ALA A 7 -8.08 1.59 -1.32
N GLY A 8 -7.30 0.57 -0.95
CA GLY A 8 -5.86 0.71 -0.77
C GLY A 8 -5.13 0.93 -2.09
N LEU A 9 -5.57 0.25 -3.14
CA LEU A 9 -5.08 0.50 -4.50
C LEU A 9 -5.42 1.92 -4.93
N PHE A 10 -6.67 2.32 -4.71
CA PHE A 10 -7.15 3.66 -5.05
C PHE A 10 -6.36 4.74 -4.31
N ALA A 11 -6.04 4.52 -3.03
CA ALA A 11 -5.29 5.51 -2.25
C ALA A 11 -3.92 5.82 -2.87
N LEU A 12 -3.21 4.80 -3.32
CA LEU A 12 -1.92 5.00 -3.99
C LEU A 12 -2.10 5.70 -5.34
N TRP A 13 -3.09 5.26 -6.12
CA TRP A 13 -3.39 5.88 -7.41
C TRP A 13 -3.76 7.36 -7.25
N ALA A 14 -4.63 7.67 -6.30
CA ALA A 14 -5.06 9.05 -6.06
C ALA A 14 -3.90 9.93 -5.61
N CYS A 15 -3.03 9.42 -4.74
CA CYS A 15 -1.85 10.15 -4.29
C CYS A 15 -0.91 10.43 -5.46
N ALA A 16 -0.78 9.50 -6.39
CA ALA A 16 0.04 9.67 -7.59
C ALA A 16 -0.55 10.72 -8.53
N ARG A 17 -1.86 10.73 -8.68
CA ARG A 17 -2.55 11.64 -9.61
C ARG A 17 -2.77 13.04 -9.05
N ARG A 18 -2.86 13.16 -7.73
CA ARG A 18 -3.11 14.45 -7.07
C ARG A 18 -2.09 14.68 -5.96
N THR A 19 -0.85 14.77 -6.35
CA THR A 19 0.26 15.03 -5.42
C THR A 19 0.18 16.41 -4.76
N ASP A 20 -0.59 17.31 -5.36
CA ASP A 20 -0.88 18.64 -4.82
C ASP A 20 -1.86 18.60 -3.65
N ILE A 21 -2.68 17.53 -3.55
CA ILE A 21 -3.70 17.42 -2.50
C ILE A 21 -3.24 16.53 -1.35
N PHE A 22 -2.65 15.38 -1.67
CA PHE A 22 -2.34 14.36 -0.66
C PHE A 22 -0.88 14.41 -0.24
N ALA A 23 -0.65 14.61 1.06
CA ALA A 23 0.69 14.58 1.65
C ALA A 23 1.25 13.16 1.78
N GLY A 24 0.39 12.16 1.70
CA GLY A 24 0.80 10.77 1.79
C GLY A 24 -0.36 9.82 1.56
N ALA A 25 -0.05 8.54 1.55
CA ALA A 25 -1.05 7.51 1.33
C ALA A 25 -0.79 6.30 2.22
N ALA A 26 -1.86 5.67 2.69
CA ALA A 26 -1.77 4.38 3.36
C ALA A 26 -2.62 3.36 2.59
N SER A 27 -1.97 2.29 2.17
CA SER A 27 -2.60 1.19 1.46
C SER A 27 -2.52 -0.06 2.34
N CYS A 28 -3.64 -0.39 2.98
CA CYS A 28 -3.73 -1.55 3.86
C CYS A 28 -4.31 -2.73 3.10
N SER A 29 -3.57 -3.81 3.00
CA SER A 29 -3.94 -4.98 2.19
C SER A 29 -4.43 -4.56 0.80
N GLY A 30 -3.74 -3.62 0.19
CA GLY A 30 -4.12 -3.06 -1.10
C GLY A 30 -4.11 -4.10 -2.21
N SER A 31 -5.05 -3.98 -3.14
CA SER A 31 -5.18 -4.89 -4.27
C SER A 31 -4.11 -4.61 -5.34
N LEU A 32 -2.84 -4.59 -4.94
CA LEU A 32 -1.72 -4.18 -5.79
C LEU A 32 -1.38 -5.23 -6.86
N TRP A 33 -2.02 -6.39 -6.77
CA TRP A 33 -2.01 -7.41 -7.82
C TRP A 33 -2.81 -7.00 -9.05
N TYR A 34 -3.58 -5.91 -8.98
CA TYR A 34 -4.40 -5.44 -10.09
C TYR A 34 -3.53 -5.23 -11.33
N PRO A 35 -3.96 -5.74 -12.51
CA PRO A 35 -3.12 -5.69 -13.71
C PRO A 35 -2.60 -4.29 -14.04
N GLU A 36 -1.33 -4.21 -14.42
CA GLU A 36 -0.65 -2.98 -14.82
C GLU A 36 -0.37 -1.96 -13.70
N PHE A 37 -0.80 -2.23 -12.44
CA PHE A 37 -0.61 -1.23 -11.40
C PHE A 37 0.87 -1.00 -11.04
N ILE A 38 1.67 -2.07 -10.97
CA ILE A 38 3.11 -1.94 -10.70
C ILE A 38 3.79 -1.18 -11.84
N HIS A 39 3.38 -1.44 -13.08
CA HIS A 39 3.87 -0.69 -14.24
C HIS A 39 3.51 0.80 -14.12
N PHE A 40 2.29 1.09 -13.70
CA PHE A 40 1.85 2.46 -13.44
C PHE A 40 2.75 3.14 -12.41
N LEU A 41 3.05 2.49 -11.30
CA LEU A 41 3.92 3.06 -10.27
C LEU A 41 5.33 3.36 -10.79
N ARG A 42 5.86 2.48 -11.64
CA ARG A 42 7.19 2.70 -12.24
C ARG A 42 7.20 3.89 -13.19
N SER A 43 6.10 4.10 -13.90
CA SER A 43 5.99 5.18 -14.90
C SER A 43 5.64 6.52 -14.28
N GLU A 44 5.10 6.52 -13.05
CA GLU A 44 4.60 7.72 -12.40
C GLU A 44 5.71 8.39 -11.60
N HIS A 45 6.02 9.62 -11.93
CA HIS A 45 7.07 10.41 -11.28
C HIS A 45 6.52 11.44 -10.30
N GLY A 46 5.21 11.48 -10.11
CA GLY A 46 4.56 12.48 -9.26
C GLY A 46 4.63 12.19 -7.77
N ILE A 47 4.83 10.93 -7.36
CA ILE A 47 4.92 10.58 -5.95
C ILE A 47 6.36 10.74 -5.49
N ASN A 48 6.68 11.88 -4.92
CA ASN A 48 7.99 12.09 -4.29
C ASN A 48 7.82 12.96 -3.04
N GLY A 49 8.69 12.75 -2.06
CA GLY A 49 8.65 13.48 -0.80
C GLY A 49 7.43 13.19 0.06
N LYS A 50 6.76 12.07 -0.17
CA LYS A 50 5.54 11.70 0.54
C LYS A 50 5.81 10.65 1.62
N ARG A 51 4.84 10.51 2.54
CA ARG A 51 4.84 9.40 3.49
C ARG A 51 3.90 8.32 2.97
N ILE A 52 4.41 7.13 2.77
CA ILE A 52 3.65 6.01 2.21
C ILE A 52 3.69 4.84 3.18
N TYR A 53 2.52 4.36 3.55
CA TYR A 53 2.39 3.19 4.40
C TYR A 53 1.76 2.05 3.60
N LEU A 54 2.41 0.90 3.62
CA LEU A 54 1.92 -0.30 2.96
C LEU A 54 1.83 -1.42 4.01
N SER A 55 0.72 -2.11 4.07
CA SER A 55 0.60 -3.28 4.94
C SER A 55 -0.06 -4.44 4.23
N LEU A 56 0.23 -5.63 4.69
CA LEU A 56 -0.30 -6.86 4.13
C LEU A 56 -0.41 -7.91 5.23
N GLY A 57 -1.38 -8.81 5.13
CA GLY A 57 -1.44 -9.99 5.97
C GLY A 57 -0.52 -11.08 5.42
N GLY A 58 0.23 -11.73 6.30
CA GLY A 58 1.22 -12.72 5.88
C GLY A 58 0.65 -13.95 5.17
N LYS A 59 -0.67 -14.18 5.28
CA LYS A 59 -1.34 -15.32 4.61
C LYS A 59 -2.14 -14.91 3.39
N GLU A 60 -2.11 -13.65 2.98
CA GLU A 60 -2.95 -13.18 1.87
C GLU A 60 -2.57 -13.82 0.52
N ALA A 61 -1.32 -14.19 0.34
CA ALA A 61 -0.90 -14.85 -0.89
C ALA A 61 -1.38 -16.31 -0.97
N ASN A 62 -1.90 -16.86 0.14
CA ASN A 62 -2.45 -18.21 0.18
C ASN A 62 -3.90 -18.19 -0.33
N THR A 63 -4.05 -18.06 -1.63
CA THR A 63 -5.36 -18.04 -2.28
C THR A 63 -5.30 -18.88 -3.56
N PRO A 64 -6.39 -19.58 -3.93
CA PRO A 64 -6.42 -20.35 -5.18
C PRO A 64 -6.42 -19.47 -6.43
N ASN A 65 -6.77 -18.19 -6.32
CA ASN A 65 -6.71 -17.26 -7.45
C ASN A 65 -5.26 -16.88 -7.72
N LYS A 66 -4.74 -17.31 -8.87
CA LYS A 66 -3.32 -17.13 -9.21
C LYS A 66 -2.91 -15.66 -9.32
N LEU A 67 -3.80 -14.80 -9.81
CA LEU A 67 -3.51 -13.37 -9.93
C LEU A 67 -3.45 -12.72 -8.54
N MET A 68 -4.44 -12.98 -7.69
CA MET A 68 -4.48 -12.45 -6.33
C MET A 68 -3.32 -12.99 -5.47
N ALA A 69 -2.85 -14.19 -5.76
CA ALA A 69 -1.71 -14.78 -5.03
C ALA A 69 -0.41 -13.99 -5.22
N THR A 70 -0.33 -13.13 -6.22
CA THR A 70 0.84 -12.27 -6.44
C THR A 70 0.87 -11.05 -5.52
N VAL A 71 -0.11 -10.88 -4.65
CA VAL A 71 -0.27 -9.69 -3.81
C VAL A 71 0.97 -9.39 -2.95
N ALA A 72 1.61 -10.41 -2.40
CA ALA A 72 2.81 -10.22 -1.56
C ALA A 72 3.99 -9.68 -2.38
N ASP A 73 4.24 -10.27 -3.55
CA ASP A 73 5.31 -9.83 -4.43
C ASP A 73 5.03 -8.43 -4.98
N CYS A 74 3.79 -8.15 -5.37
CA CYS A 74 3.41 -6.83 -5.89
C CYS A 74 3.54 -5.76 -4.81
N THR A 75 3.13 -6.04 -3.58
CA THR A 75 3.23 -5.06 -2.49
C THR A 75 4.69 -4.78 -2.13
N LYS A 76 5.52 -5.82 -2.10
CA LYS A 76 6.95 -5.65 -1.85
C LYS A 76 7.61 -4.82 -2.96
N GLU A 77 7.26 -5.10 -4.20
CA GLU A 77 7.79 -4.36 -5.35
C GLU A 77 7.35 -2.89 -5.31
N ALA A 78 6.08 -2.64 -4.97
CA ALA A 78 5.58 -1.27 -4.80
C ALA A 78 6.38 -0.52 -3.73
N ALA A 79 6.67 -1.18 -2.59
CA ALA A 79 7.49 -0.58 -1.55
C ALA A 79 8.88 -0.21 -2.05
N GLU A 80 9.51 -1.10 -2.83
CA GLU A 80 10.83 -0.86 -3.38
C GLU A 80 10.87 0.29 -4.38
N ILE A 81 9.83 0.40 -5.22
CA ILE A 81 9.71 1.50 -6.18
C ILE A 81 9.54 2.83 -5.44
N LEU A 82 8.61 2.86 -4.48
CA LEU A 82 8.23 4.09 -3.79
C LEU A 82 9.31 4.62 -2.84
N LYS A 83 10.08 3.74 -2.21
CA LYS A 83 11.09 4.18 -1.23
C LYS A 83 12.25 4.97 -1.85
N LYS A 84 12.40 4.94 -3.15
CA LYS A 84 13.48 5.69 -3.82
C LYS A 84 13.35 7.19 -3.63
N GLU A 85 12.12 7.70 -3.55
CA GLU A 85 11.84 9.13 -3.45
C GLU A 85 10.88 9.49 -2.31
N ASN A 86 10.49 8.51 -1.48
CA ASN A 86 9.50 8.71 -0.42
C ASN A 86 9.94 8.05 0.88
N THR A 87 9.32 8.47 1.97
CA THR A 87 9.45 7.76 3.25
C THR A 87 8.41 6.65 3.27
N VAL A 88 8.86 5.40 3.18
CA VAL A 88 7.98 4.25 3.05
C VAL A 88 8.11 3.33 4.27
N LYS A 89 6.97 2.93 4.81
CA LYS A 89 6.90 1.83 5.78
C LYS A 89 6.09 0.70 5.18
N TYR A 90 6.68 -0.49 5.10
CA TYR A 90 6.00 -1.70 4.71
C TYR A 90 5.91 -2.62 5.92
N GLU A 91 4.70 -2.97 6.34
CA GLU A 91 4.47 -3.79 7.52
C GLU A 91 3.70 -5.06 7.17
N MET A 92 4.27 -6.21 7.54
CA MET A 92 3.60 -7.49 7.42
C MET A 92 2.87 -7.77 8.74
N ASN A 93 1.61 -8.19 8.64
CA ASN A 93 0.78 -8.52 9.81
C ASN A 93 0.41 -10.00 9.79
N PRO A 94 0.14 -10.60 10.96
CA PRO A 94 -0.34 -11.99 10.98
C PRO A 94 -1.71 -12.12 10.33
N GLY A 95 -1.96 -13.26 9.70
CA GLY A 95 -3.28 -13.63 9.20
C GLY A 95 -3.55 -13.26 7.77
N GLY A 96 -4.81 -13.43 7.38
CA GLY A 96 -5.28 -13.21 6.02
C GLY A 96 -5.77 -11.78 5.77
N HIS A 97 -6.50 -11.64 4.68
CA HIS A 97 -6.91 -10.34 4.15
C HIS A 97 -7.74 -9.51 5.14
N PHE A 98 -8.62 -10.15 5.90
CA PHE A 98 -9.52 -9.46 6.82
C PHE A 98 -9.12 -9.55 8.29
N ALA A 99 -7.97 -10.12 8.59
CA ALA A 99 -7.52 -10.27 9.98
C ALA A 99 -7.17 -8.93 10.60
N ASP A 100 -7.81 -8.61 11.73
CA ASP A 100 -7.53 -7.40 12.52
C ASP A 100 -7.54 -6.10 11.70
N SER A 101 -8.48 -5.97 10.77
CA SER A 101 -8.52 -4.82 9.85
C SER A 101 -8.58 -3.47 10.58
N GLY A 102 -9.38 -3.36 11.64
CA GLY A 102 -9.46 -2.13 12.43
C GLY A 102 -8.15 -1.74 13.08
N LYS A 103 -7.44 -2.71 13.67
CA LYS A 103 -6.13 -2.51 14.26
C LYS A 103 -5.09 -2.08 13.23
N ARG A 104 -5.14 -2.71 12.08
CA ARG A 104 -4.21 -2.44 10.99
C ARG A 104 -4.42 -1.04 10.41
N LEU A 105 -5.67 -0.62 10.27
CA LEU A 105 -6.00 0.74 9.85
C LEU A 105 -5.54 1.77 10.89
N ALA A 106 -5.73 1.48 12.18
CA ALA A 106 -5.29 2.36 13.25
C ALA A 106 -3.77 2.56 13.23
N LYS A 107 -3.00 1.50 13.00
CA LYS A 107 -1.54 1.59 12.86
C LYS A 107 -1.15 2.49 11.68
N ALA A 108 -1.86 2.37 10.57
CA ALA A 108 -1.62 3.17 9.38
C ALA A 108 -1.87 4.66 9.66
N VAL A 109 -2.99 4.99 10.29
CA VAL A 109 -3.32 6.37 10.66
C VAL A 109 -2.25 6.97 11.55
N ARG A 110 -1.84 6.24 12.59
CA ARG A 110 -0.82 6.73 13.53
C ARG A 110 0.49 7.04 12.81
N TRP A 111 0.92 6.14 11.94
CA TRP A 111 2.19 6.33 11.24
C TRP A 111 2.13 7.48 10.23
N ILE A 112 1.06 7.57 9.44
CA ILE A 112 0.87 8.65 8.46
C ILE A 112 0.82 10.00 9.16
N ALA A 113 0.18 10.07 10.34
CA ALA A 113 0.10 11.31 11.12
C ALA A 113 1.41 11.66 11.85
N GLY A 114 2.45 10.83 11.71
CA GLY A 114 3.74 11.09 12.36
C GLY A 114 3.89 10.53 13.75
N TYR A 115 2.92 9.75 14.23
CA TYR A 115 2.99 9.08 15.52
C TYR A 115 3.48 7.65 15.32
N GLY A 116 4.61 7.33 15.85
CA GLY A 116 5.21 6.01 15.70
C GLY A 116 6.13 5.92 14.50
N LYS A 117 7.13 5.08 14.62
CA LYS A 117 8.21 4.94 13.64
C LYS A 117 8.25 3.55 13.04
#